data_69e16b46d43f9fe690fb4ccb397d18fe
#
_entry.id   69e16b46d43f9fe690fb4ccb397d18fe
#
_cell.length_a   1.000
_cell.length_b   1.000
_cell.length_c   1.000
_cell.angle_alpha   90.00
_cell.angle_beta   90.00
_cell.angle_gamma   90.00
#
_symmetry.space_group_name_H-M   'P 1'
#
loop_
_entity.id
_entity.type
_entity.pdbx_description
1 polymer ?
#
loop_
_entity_poly.entity_id
_entity_poly.type
_entity_poly.pdbx_seq_one_letter_code
_entity_poly.pdbx_strand_id
1 'polypeptide(L)'
;STTGILNAIKKNWDQDIITKLSLPKTLFPNISQPCSSAGNLSCEIRKELDCENIPFFHVGSHDTASAVAAVPSIGNEHFAYISCGTWALLGTEIDKPLLNEESQRANYTNEGGLNGKIRFLTNITGLWLLQECKRIWDSEGKKYSYSQMVEMGEKAEPLKYLINPSNNIFLSPCNMPDLIKKYCYESGQGMIKDDHSIIRCVLDSLGMCFRVKILELEKICRTKFEKIHIIGGGCQNRLLMQNAADLMEKEVIAGPVEATAIGNIIAQGMASGIISSLQQGRKIISQSFPLDTFKPSHNISRDFLKNKEDFFRKLK
;
A
#
# COMPACT_ATOMS: atom_id res chain seq x y z
N SER A 1 1.84 -1.26 -16.56
CA SER A 1 3.00 -0.58 -15.97
C SER A 1 3.95 -1.54 -15.26
N THR A 2 3.45 -2.62 -14.65
CA THR A 2 4.26 -3.59 -13.90
C THR A 2 5.32 -4.34 -14.72
N THR A 3 5.21 -4.37 -16.06
CA THR A 3 6.24 -4.96 -16.95
C THR A 3 7.55 -4.17 -16.98
N GLY A 4 7.57 -2.91 -16.54
CA GLY A 4 8.69 -1.99 -16.72
C GLY A 4 8.91 -1.49 -18.16
N ILE A 5 8.07 -1.93 -19.13
CA ILE A 5 8.22 -1.60 -20.56
C ILE A 5 7.16 -0.58 -21.02
N LEU A 6 6.21 -0.22 -20.16
CA LEU A 6 5.24 0.81 -20.48
C LEU A 6 5.89 2.20 -20.36
N ASN A 7 5.84 3.00 -21.41
CA ASN A 7 6.24 4.40 -21.36
C ASN A 7 5.17 5.20 -20.60
N ALA A 8 5.52 5.75 -19.45
CA ALA A 8 4.58 6.43 -18.56
C ALA A 8 3.99 7.72 -19.19
N ILE A 9 4.71 8.40 -20.06
CA ILE A 9 4.25 9.61 -20.78
C ILE A 9 3.31 9.22 -21.91
N LYS A 10 3.77 8.30 -22.78
CA LYS A 10 3.01 7.88 -23.98
C LYS A 10 1.85 6.95 -23.64
N LYS A 11 1.84 6.36 -22.42
CA LYS A 11 0.87 5.34 -21.96
C LYS A 11 0.73 4.17 -22.95
N ASN A 12 1.85 3.80 -23.57
CA ASN A 12 1.97 2.72 -24.54
C ASN A 12 3.32 2.03 -24.36
N TRP A 13 3.50 0.89 -25.04
CA TRP A 13 4.76 0.14 -25.04
C TRP A 13 5.94 1.02 -25.49
N ASP A 14 7.04 0.98 -24.75
CA ASP A 14 8.26 1.71 -25.09
C ASP A 14 9.04 0.96 -26.16
N GLN A 15 8.96 1.46 -27.41
CA GLN A 15 9.59 0.82 -28.57
C GLN A 15 11.12 0.84 -28.50
N ASP A 16 11.71 1.83 -27.82
CA ASP A 16 13.16 1.92 -27.67
C ASP A 16 13.68 0.82 -26.75
N ILE A 17 12.97 0.58 -25.63
CA ILE A 17 13.29 -0.52 -24.70
C ILE A 17 13.12 -1.88 -25.40
N ILE A 18 12.00 -2.09 -26.09
CA ILE A 18 11.71 -3.34 -26.83
C ILE A 18 12.81 -3.61 -27.84
N THR A 19 13.22 -2.61 -28.60
CA THR A 19 14.28 -2.72 -29.62
C THR A 19 15.64 -3.01 -28.99
N LYS A 20 16.02 -2.26 -27.96
CA LYS A 20 17.31 -2.45 -27.27
C LYS A 20 17.45 -3.83 -26.62
N LEU A 21 16.36 -4.38 -26.11
CA LEU A 21 16.34 -5.71 -25.52
C LEU A 21 16.08 -6.83 -26.54
N SER A 22 15.95 -6.50 -27.83
CA SER A 22 15.66 -7.45 -28.93
C SER A 22 14.42 -8.32 -28.64
N LEU A 23 13.39 -7.75 -28.00
CA LEU A 23 12.19 -8.49 -27.66
C LEU A 23 11.26 -8.61 -28.90
N PRO A 24 10.63 -9.78 -29.12
CA PRO A 24 9.67 -9.94 -30.19
C PRO A 24 8.47 -9.00 -30.02
N LYS A 25 8.13 -8.23 -31.05
CA LYS A 25 6.98 -7.29 -31.01
C LYS A 25 5.64 -7.98 -30.76
N THR A 26 5.52 -9.26 -31.14
CA THR A 26 4.33 -10.09 -30.92
C THR A 26 4.01 -10.36 -29.45
N LEU A 27 4.97 -10.12 -28.52
CA LEU A 27 4.74 -10.22 -27.08
C LEU A 27 3.95 -9.04 -26.51
N PHE A 28 3.77 -7.96 -27.27
CA PHE A 28 3.19 -6.70 -26.83
C PHE A 28 1.84 -6.44 -27.52
N PRO A 29 0.74 -6.99 -27.01
CA PRO A 29 -0.61 -6.76 -27.56
C PRO A 29 -1.03 -5.29 -27.37
N ASN A 30 -2.12 -4.91 -28.04
CA ASN A 30 -2.71 -3.60 -27.86
C ASN A 30 -3.11 -3.38 -26.38
N ILE A 31 -2.88 -2.17 -25.91
CA ILE A 31 -3.22 -1.78 -24.54
C ILE A 31 -4.64 -1.23 -24.52
N SER A 32 -5.51 -1.85 -23.70
CA SER A 32 -6.84 -1.33 -23.41
C SER A 32 -6.83 -0.41 -22.20
N GLN A 33 -7.72 0.58 -22.19
CA GLN A 33 -7.83 1.50 -21.07
C GLN A 33 -8.73 0.90 -19.96
N PRO A 34 -8.43 1.17 -18.68
CA PRO A 34 -9.37 0.88 -17.60
C PRO A 34 -10.74 1.52 -17.84
N CYS A 35 -11.79 0.91 -17.32
CA CYS A 35 -13.18 1.35 -17.49
C CYS A 35 -13.66 1.36 -18.95
N SER A 36 -13.11 0.49 -19.82
CA SER A 36 -13.59 0.28 -21.19
C SER A 36 -14.20 -1.12 -21.36
N SER A 37 -15.01 -1.30 -22.40
CA SER A 37 -15.56 -2.60 -22.73
C SER A 37 -14.46 -3.56 -23.15
N ALA A 38 -14.48 -4.79 -22.65
CA ALA A 38 -13.64 -5.91 -23.05
C ALA A 38 -14.41 -6.90 -23.97
N GLY A 39 -15.67 -6.60 -24.30
CA GLY A 39 -16.55 -7.46 -25.07
C GLY A 39 -17.63 -8.13 -24.24
N ASN A 40 -18.07 -9.27 -24.71
CA ASN A 40 -19.14 -10.04 -24.08
C ASN A 40 -18.70 -11.49 -23.86
N LEU A 41 -19.41 -12.20 -22.99
CA LEU A 41 -19.25 -13.63 -22.80
C LEU A 41 -19.43 -14.35 -24.15
N SER A 42 -18.55 -15.30 -24.45
CA SER A 42 -18.61 -16.02 -25.72
C SER A 42 -19.95 -16.76 -25.93
N CYS A 43 -20.37 -16.90 -27.18
CA CYS A 43 -21.61 -17.58 -27.49
C CYS A 43 -21.60 -19.04 -27.01
N GLU A 44 -20.46 -19.72 -27.02
CA GLU A 44 -20.30 -21.09 -26.55
C GLU A 44 -20.59 -21.20 -25.06
N ILE A 45 -19.96 -20.37 -24.24
CA ILE A 45 -20.16 -20.36 -22.78
C ILE A 45 -21.60 -19.94 -22.44
N ARG A 46 -22.17 -18.96 -23.15
CA ARG A 46 -23.57 -18.56 -22.91
C ARG A 46 -24.56 -19.71 -23.17
N LYS A 47 -24.33 -20.51 -24.21
CA LYS A 47 -25.15 -21.69 -24.48
C LYS A 47 -24.97 -22.76 -23.42
N GLU A 48 -23.74 -22.99 -22.96
CA GLU A 48 -23.44 -23.97 -21.91
C GLU A 48 -24.08 -23.60 -20.58
N LEU A 49 -24.04 -22.30 -20.21
CA LEU A 49 -24.57 -21.78 -18.94
C LEU A 49 -26.06 -21.40 -19.02
N ASP A 50 -26.70 -21.50 -20.19
CA ASP A 50 -28.08 -21.02 -20.45
C ASP A 50 -28.30 -19.60 -19.88
N CYS A 51 -27.41 -18.69 -20.23
CA CYS A 51 -27.44 -17.32 -19.70
C CYS A 51 -27.51 -16.27 -20.80
N GLU A 52 -28.00 -15.07 -20.42
CA GLU A 52 -28.04 -13.91 -21.28
C GLU A 52 -26.64 -13.37 -21.63
N ASN A 53 -26.60 -12.31 -22.42
CA ASN A 53 -25.38 -11.67 -22.78
C ASN A 53 -24.77 -10.91 -21.57
N ILE A 54 -23.62 -11.37 -21.10
CA ILE A 54 -22.89 -10.77 -19.97
C ILE A 54 -21.74 -9.92 -20.52
N PRO A 55 -21.75 -8.59 -20.31
CA PRO A 55 -20.66 -7.73 -20.74
C PRO A 55 -19.44 -7.89 -19.83
N PHE A 56 -18.25 -7.79 -20.41
CA PHE A 56 -16.96 -7.74 -19.71
C PHE A 56 -16.35 -6.36 -19.82
N PHE A 57 -15.69 -5.93 -18.76
CA PHE A 57 -15.06 -4.62 -18.70
C PHE A 57 -13.60 -4.73 -18.21
N HIS A 58 -12.74 -3.89 -18.77
CA HIS A 58 -11.41 -3.69 -18.24
C HIS A 58 -11.48 -2.87 -16.96
N VAL A 59 -10.86 -3.36 -15.90
CA VAL A 59 -10.74 -2.69 -14.61
C VAL A 59 -9.31 -2.18 -14.40
N GLY A 60 -8.95 -1.74 -13.21
CA GLY A 60 -7.53 -1.50 -12.89
C GLY A 60 -6.74 -2.79 -13.09
N SER A 61 -5.72 -2.74 -13.95
CA SER A 61 -4.95 -3.94 -14.35
C SER A 61 -4.05 -4.50 -13.25
N HIS A 62 -3.88 -3.78 -12.17
CA HIS A 62 -3.22 -4.20 -10.94
C HIS A 62 -4.22 -4.10 -9.79
N ASP A 63 -4.22 -5.05 -8.85
CA ASP A 63 -5.12 -5.04 -7.69
C ASP A 63 -5.07 -3.74 -6.91
N THR A 64 -3.86 -3.18 -6.71
CA THR A 64 -3.69 -1.88 -6.07
C THR A 64 -4.26 -0.73 -6.91
N ALA A 65 -4.36 -0.83 -8.23
CA ALA A 65 -5.01 0.20 -9.03
C ALA A 65 -6.51 0.26 -8.74
N SER A 66 -7.14 -0.89 -8.56
CA SER A 66 -8.52 -0.98 -8.08
C SER A 66 -8.62 -0.49 -6.63
N ALA A 67 -7.71 -0.91 -5.75
CA ALA A 67 -7.72 -0.48 -4.35
C ALA A 67 -7.64 1.05 -4.21
N VAL A 68 -6.78 1.71 -4.98
CA VAL A 68 -6.65 3.18 -4.97
C VAL A 68 -7.89 3.88 -5.52
N ALA A 69 -8.59 3.26 -6.48
CA ALA A 69 -9.89 3.78 -6.93
C ALA A 69 -10.91 3.83 -5.80
N ALA A 70 -10.81 2.91 -4.83
CA ALA A 70 -11.69 2.85 -3.67
C ALA A 70 -11.27 3.75 -2.50
N VAL A 71 -10.21 4.54 -2.61
CA VAL A 71 -9.85 5.52 -1.57
C VAL A 71 -11.00 6.53 -1.43
N PRO A 72 -11.59 6.68 -0.23
CA PRO A 72 -12.78 7.50 -0.01
C PRO A 72 -12.45 9.00 0.09
N SER A 73 -11.60 9.51 -0.79
CA SER A 73 -11.27 10.94 -0.89
C SER A 73 -12.34 11.68 -1.67
N ILE A 74 -12.95 12.69 -1.04
CA ILE A 74 -14.04 13.48 -1.62
C ILE A 74 -13.52 14.87 -1.99
N GLY A 75 -13.85 15.32 -3.20
CA GLY A 75 -13.46 16.63 -3.71
C GLY A 75 -12.12 16.60 -4.46
N ASN A 76 -11.51 17.78 -4.60
CA ASN A 76 -10.23 17.96 -5.29
C ASN A 76 -9.01 17.91 -4.33
N GLU A 77 -9.18 17.32 -3.16
CA GLU A 77 -8.08 17.22 -2.19
C GLU A 77 -6.95 16.33 -2.71
N HIS A 78 -5.73 16.82 -2.61
CA HIS A 78 -4.56 15.99 -2.76
C HIS A 78 -4.49 15.04 -1.57
N PHE A 79 -4.53 13.75 -1.82
CA PHE A 79 -4.47 12.73 -0.77
C PHE A 79 -3.26 11.84 -0.98
N ALA A 80 -2.70 11.34 0.10
CA ALA A 80 -1.82 10.19 0.06
C ALA A 80 -2.56 8.94 0.54
N TYR A 81 -2.15 7.80 0.04
CA TYR A 81 -2.71 6.51 0.42
C TYR A 81 -1.61 5.52 0.81
N ILE A 82 -2.00 4.55 1.62
CA ILE A 82 -1.22 3.36 1.93
C ILE A 82 -2.14 2.15 1.73
N SER A 83 -1.93 1.40 0.65
CA SER A 83 -2.59 0.10 0.48
C SER A 83 -1.82 -0.92 1.30
N CYS A 84 -2.34 -1.24 2.49
CA CYS A 84 -1.65 -2.02 3.51
C CYS A 84 -2.19 -3.45 3.59
N GLY A 85 -1.34 -4.39 3.26
CA GLY A 85 -1.55 -5.83 3.37
C GLY A 85 -0.24 -6.51 3.75
N THR A 86 0.07 -7.65 3.16
CA THR A 86 1.39 -8.31 3.24
C THR A 86 2.49 -7.35 2.79
N TRP A 87 2.26 -6.65 1.68
CA TRP A 87 3.00 -5.47 1.24
C TRP A 87 2.24 -4.19 1.60
N ALA A 88 2.94 -3.07 1.65
CA ALA A 88 2.34 -1.76 1.75
C ALA A 88 2.80 -0.89 0.57
N LEU A 89 1.85 -0.42 -0.23
CA LEU A 89 2.11 0.47 -1.35
C LEU A 89 1.67 1.88 -0.95
N LEU A 90 2.65 2.76 -0.77
CA LEU A 90 2.45 4.13 -0.32
C LEU A 90 2.62 5.09 -1.49
N GLY A 91 1.66 5.98 -1.71
CA GLY A 91 1.73 6.93 -2.82
C GLY A 91 0.61 7.94 -2.86
N THR A 92 0.49 8.59 -4.01
CA THR A 92 -0.58 9.55 -4.36
C THR A 92 -0.99 9.40 -5.82
N GLU A 93 -2.11 9.99 -6.20
CA GLU A 93 -2.51 10.11 -7.61
C GLU A 93 -2.05 11.46 -8.17
N ILE A 94 -1.42 11.39 -9.35
CA ILE A 94 -0.95 12.57 -10.09
C ILE A 94 -1.43 12.52 -11.54
N ASP A 95 -1.47 13.67 -12.20
CA ASP A 95 -1.91 13.78 -13.60
C ASP A 95 -0.80 13.46 -14.60
N LYS A 96 0.45 13.76 -14.25
CA LYS A 96 1.62 13.58 -15.11
C LYS A 96 2.72 12.82 -14.37
N PRO A 97 3.46 11.94 -15.06
CA PRO A 97 4.52 11.17 -14.41
C PRO A 97 5.65 12.06 -13.89
N LEU A 98 6.18 11.74 -12.74
CA LEU A 98 7.37 12.36 -12.16
C LEU A 98 8.60 11.51 -12.50
N LEU A 99 9.38 11.97 -13.49
CA LEU A 99 10.54 11.27 -14.04
C LEU A 99 11.81 12.10 -13.76
N ASN A 100 12.20 12.16 -12.48
CA ASN A 100 13.40 12.90 -12.08
C ASN A 100 14.29 12.01 -11.20
N GLU A 101 15.55 12.46 -11.00
CA GLU A 101 16.52 11.73 -10.18
C GLU A 101 16.06 11.55 -8.73
N GLU A 102 15.31 12.49 -8.17
CA GLU A 102 14.82 12.42 -6.79
C GLU A 102 13.83 11.27 -6.63
N SER A 103 12.89 11.12 -7.59
CA SER A 103 11.95 9.99 -7.65
C SER A 103 12.69 8.66 -7.78
N GLN A 104 13.70 8.60 -8.63
CA GLN A 104 14.48 7.38 -8.84
C GLN A 104 15.28 7.00 -7.59
N ARG A 105 15.98 7.94 -6.98
CA ARG A 105 16.77 7.70 -5.75
C ARG A 105 15.90 7.25 -4.57
N ALA A 106 14.68 7.78 -4.47
CA ALA A 106 13.72 7.43 -3.44
C ALA A 106 12.92 6.15 -3.76
N ASN A 107 13.17 5.53 -4.93
CA ASN A 107 12.52 4.32 -5.41
C ASN A 107 10.99 4.47 -5.57
N TYR A 108 10.55 5.60 -6.13
CA TYR A 108 9.16 5.80 -6.52
C TYR A 108 8.95 5.43 -7.99
N THR A 109 7.82 4.81 -8.27
CA THR A 109 7.40 4.38 -9.60
C THR A 109 6.17 5.16 -10.07
N ASN A 110 5.99 5.22 -11.39
CA ASN A 110 4.82 5.79 -12.04
C ASN A 110 3.99 4.66 -12.63
N GLU A 111 2.89 4.33 -12.02
CA GLU A 111 2.02 3.22 -12.43
C GLU A 111 0.67 3.73 -12.93
N GLY A 112 0.08 3.03 -13.89
CA GLY A 112 -1.26 3.36 -14.40
C GLY A 112 -2.34 3.23 -13.32
N GLY A 113 -3.18 4.23 -13.22
CA GLY A 113 -4.39 4.25 -12.39
C GLY A 113 -5.65 4.31 -13.25
N LEU A 114 -6.81 4.51 -12.61
CA LEU A 114 -8.06 4.75 -13.30
C LEU A 114 -8.16 6.20 -13.79
N ASN A 115 -9.08 6.45 -14.72
CA ASN A 115 -9.39 7.79 -15.22
C ASN A 115 -8.15 8.57 -15.73
N GLY A 116 -7.20 7.85 -16.32
CA GLY A 116 -5.97 8.46 -16.85
C GLY A 116 -4.97 8.96 -15.81
N LYS A 117 -5.24 8.81 -14.53
CA LYS A 117 -4.32 9.16 -13.44
C LYS A 117 -3.12 8.22 -13.40
N ILE A 118 -2.05 8.71 -12.80
CA ILE A 118 -0.86 7.94 -12.48
C ILE A 118 -0.82 7.76 -10.96
N ARG A 119 -0.63 6.54 -10.53
CA ARG A 119 -0.28 6.21 -9.15
C ARG A 119 1.22 6.36 -8.99
N PHE A 120 1.63 7.43 -8.36
CA PHE A 120 3.03 7.65 -8.01
C PHE A 120 3.28 7.07 -6.63
N LEU A 121 4.03 5.97 -6.55
CA LEU A 121 4.09 5.14 -5.34
C LEU A 121 5.46 4.50 -5.12
N THR A 122 5.68 4.04 -3.90
CA THR A 122 6.80 3.16 -3.51
C THR A 122 6.27 1.93 -2.78
N ASN A 123 6.97 0.81 -2.92
CA ASN A 123 6.68 -0.43 -2.20
C ASN A 123 7.42 -0.45 -0.86
N ILE A 124 6.73 -0.90 0.17
CA ILE A 124 7.25 -1.12 1.51
C ILE A 124 6.89 -2.55 1.90
N THR A 125 7.76 -3.25 2.60
CA THR A 125 7.40 -4.52 3.25
C THR A 125 6.35 -4.21 4.32
N GLY A 126 5.13 -4.67 4.10
CA GLY A 126 3.99 -4.39 4.98
C GLY A 126 3.93 -5.32 6.19
N LEU A 127 2.77 -5.95 6.41
CA LEU A 127 2.56 -6.86 7.54
C LEU A 127 3.22 -8.23 7.37
N TRP A 128 3.97 -8.47 6.29
CA TRP A 128 4.74 -9.69 6.05
C TRP A 128 5.56 -10.13 7.26
N LEU A 129 6.29 -9.19 7.89
CA LEU A 129 7.12 -9.49 9.06
C LEU A 129 6.29 -10.05 10.21
N LEU A 130 5.13 -9.46 10.48
CA LEU A 130 4.23 -9.92 11.52
C LEU A 130 3.58 -11.27 11.18
N GLN A 131 3.24 -11.48 9.90
CA GLN A 131 2.72 -12.75 9.39
C GLN A 131 3.75 -13.87 9.51
N GLU A 132 5.02 -13.60 9.20
CA GLU A 132 6.10 -14.57 9.37
C GLU A 132 6.39 -14.87 10.84
N CYS A 133 6.37 -13.85 11.72
CA CYS A 133 6.43 -14.10 13.15
C CYS A 133 5.30 -15.02 13.61
N LYS A 134 4.06 -14.73 13.19
CA LYS A 134 2.91 -15.55 13.52
C LYS A 134 3.07 -16.99 13.01
N ARG A 135 3.53 -17.19 11.79
CA ARG A 135 3.78 -18.52 11.21
C ARG A 135 4.74 -19.34 12.07
N ILE A 136 5.82 -18.71 12.57
CA ILE A 136 6.77 -19.37 13.47
C ILE A 136 6.13 -19.69 14.83
N TRP A 137 5.45 -18.72 15.44
CA TRP A 137 4.75 -18.92 16.72
C TRP A 137 3.68 -20.00 16.64
N ASP A 138 2.93 -20.06 15.53
CA ASP A 138 1.94 -21.12 15.29
C ASP A 138 2.62 -22.51 15.26
N SER A 139 3.81 -22.62 14.64
CA SER A 139 4.59 -23.86 14.62
C SER A 139 5.16 -24.27 15.98
N GLU A 140 5.37 -23.28 16.87
CA GLU A 140 5.78 -23.47 18.27
C GLU A 140 4.59 -23.74 19.21
N GLY A 141 3.36 -23.77 18.70
CA GLY A 141 2.15 -23.97 19.47
C GLY A 141 1.58 -22.73 20.14
N LYS A 142 2.14 -21.56 19.91
CA LYS A 142 1.70 -20.25 20.43
C LYS A 142 0.62 -19.61 19.56
N LYS A 143 -0.50 -20.18 19.37
CA LYS A 143 -1.56 -19.80 18.42
C LYS A 143 -2.18 -18.41 18.67
N TYR A 144 -1.41 -17.34 18.55
CA TYR A 144 -1.90 -15.96 18.70
C TYR A 144 -2.85 -15.58 17.57
N SER A 145 -4.04 -15.06 17.88
CA SER A 145 -4.87 -14.36 16.92
C SER A 145 -4.29 -12.95 16.63
N TYR A 146 -4.67 -12.34 15.51
CA TYR A 146 -4.25 -10.96 15.22
C TYR A 146 -4.71 -9.96 16.27
N SER A 147 -5.91 -10.14 16.85
CA SER A 147 -6.40 -9.30 17.96
C SER A 147 -5.53 -9.43 19.20
N GLN A 148 -5.16 -10.66 19.58
CA GLN A 148 -4.24 -10.87 20.70
C GLN A 148 -2.87 -10.25 20.45
N MET A 149 -2.35 -10.32 19.22
CA MET A 149 -1.07 -9.68 18.86
C MET A 149 -1.14 -8.15 19.01
N VAL A 150 -2.26 -7.53 18.66
CA VAL A 150 -2.48 -6.09 18.90
C VAL A 150 -2.42 -5.78 20.38
N GLU A 151 -3.19 -6.50 21.24
CA GLU A 151 -3.18 -6.33 22.69
C GLU A 151 -1.79 -6.56 23.32
N MET A 152 -1.03 -7.53 22.81
CA MET A 152 0.34 -7.79 23.23
C MET A 152 1.26 -6.61 22.87
N GLY A 153 1.16 -6.09 21.64
CA GLY A 153 1.93 -4.94 21.20
C GLY A 153 1.63 -3.67 21.99
N GLU A 154 0.38 -3.45 22.43
CA GLU A 154 -0.02 -2.33 23.27
C GLU A 154 0.63 -2.34 24.64
N LYS A 155 0.94 -3.53 25.20
CA LYS A 155 1.59 -3.68 26.51
C LYS A 155 3.11 -3.47 26.47
N ALA A 156 3.71 -3.44 25.28
CA ALA A 156 5.15 -3.23 25.13
C ALA A 156 5.51 -1.74 25.05
N GLU A 157 6.74 -1.42 25.45
CA GLU A 157 7.27 -0.05 25.42
C GLU A 157 7.36 0.47 23.96
N PRO A 158 6.70 1.60 23.65
CA PRO A 158 6.68 2.14 22.31
C PRO A 158 8.03 2.65 21.85
N LEU A 159 8.36 2.45 20.57
CA LEU A 159 9.56 2.94 19.90
C LEU A 159 10.88 2.53 20.57
N LYS A 160 10.86 1.49 21.39
CA LYS A 160 12.06 0.97 22.04
C LYS A 160 13.01 0.32 21.05
N TYR A 161 12.45 -0.52 20.17
CA TYR A 161 13.17 -1.25 19.13
C TYR A 161 12.64 -0.87 17.77
N LEU A 162 13.54 -0.67 16.81
CA LEU A 162 13.20 -0.37 15.42
C LEU A 162 14.05 -1.19 14.48
N ILE A 163 13.44 -1.65 13.39
CA ILE A 163 14.11 -2.31 12.27
C ILE A 163 13.80 -1.55 10.98
N ASN A 164 14.61 -1.74 9.95
CA ASN A 164 14.25 -1.30 8.62
C ASN A 164 13.42 -2.40 7.91
N PRO A 165 12.09 -2.28 7.79
CA PRO A 165 11.25 -3.33 7.20
C PRO A 165 11.62 -3.67 5.76
N SER A 166 12.24 -2.73 5.04
CA SER A 166 12.64 -2.91 3.64
C SER A 166 14.05 -3.48 3.47
N ASN A 167 14.72 -3.87 4.56
CA ASN A 167 16.01 -4.54 4.47
C ASN A 167 15.85 -5.94 3.86
N ASN A 168 16.71 -6.27 2.89
CA ASN A 168 16.65 -7.52 2.12
C ASN A 168 16.69 -8.78 3.00
N ILE A 169 17.30 -8.72 4.20
CA ILE A 169 17.35 -9.86 5.11
C ILE A 169 15.97 -10.34 5.57
N PHE A 170 14.97 -9.46 5.54
CA PHE A 170 13.60 -9.76 5.95
C PHE A 170 12.68 -10.23 4.81
N LEU A 171 13.17 -10.29 3.57
CA LEU A 171 12.32 -10.61 2.41
C LEU A 171 12.04 -12.11 2.26
N SER A 172 12.89 -12.96 2.81
CA SER A 172 12.76 -14.42 2.67
C SER A 172 12.14 -15.04 3.91
N PRO A 173 11.31 -16.11 3.76
CA PRO A 173 10.81 -16.88 4.90
C PRO A 173 11.95 -17.42 5.75
N CYS A 174 11.87 -17.20 7.06
CA CYS A 174 12.89 -17.65 8.01
C CYS A 174 12.30 -17.72 9.43
N ASN A 175 13.13 -17.98 10.45
CA ASN A 175 12.75 -17.72 11.84
C ASN A 175 12.75 -16.21 12.09
N MET A 176 11.67 -15.54 11.68
CA MET A 176 11.56 -14.08 11.71
C MET A 176 11.68 -13.49 13.12
N PRO A 177 11.09 -14.07 14.18
CA PRO A 177 11.30 -13.59 15.54
C PRO A 177 12.76 -13.51 15.95
N ASP A 178 13.54 -14.56 15.68
CA ASP A 178 14.96 -14.58 16.05
C ASP A 178 15.81 -13.66 15.17
N LEU A 179 15.45 -13.51 13.89
CA LEU A 179 16.11 -12.57 13.00
C LEU A 179 15.91 -11.12 13.47
N ILE A 180 14.69 -10.75 13.89
CA ILE A 180 14.40 -9.44 14.45
C ILE A 180 15.20 -9.18 15.75
N LYS A 181 15.22 -10.17 16.66
CA LYS A 181 16.01 -10.08 17.90
C LYS A 181 17.49 -9.83 17.60
N LYS A 182 18.05 -10.62 16.68
CA LYS A 182 19.44 -10.51 16.22
C LYS A 182 19.74 -9.12 15.64
N TYR A 183 18.89 -8.65 14.73
CA TYR A 183 19.03 -7.35 14.09
C TYR A 183 19.02 -6.19 15.11
N CYS A 184 18.10 -6.22 16.08
CA CYS A 184 18.04 -5.22 17.13
C CYS A 184 19.28 -5.24 18.04
N TYR A 185 19.79 -6.43 18.38
CA TYR A 185 21.02 -6.58 19.14
C TYR A 185 22.24 -6.03 18.39
N GLU A 186 22.41 -6.42 17.13
CA GLU A 186 23.52 -5.98 16.27
C GLU A 186 23.50 -4.48 15.96
N SER A 187 22.31 -3.85 15.93
CA SER A 187 22.17 -2.40 15.77
C SER A 187 22.29 -1.61 17.08
N GLY A 188 22.71 -2.25 18.18
CA GLY A 188 22.99 -1.59 19.46
C GLY A 188 21.76 -1.23 20.29
N GLN A 189 20.59 -1.78 19.96
CA GLN A 189 19.33 -1.48 20.67
C GLN A 189 19.11 -2.37 21.89
N GLY A 190 19.99 -3.37 22.11
CA GLY A 190 19.83 -4.37 23.14
C GLY A 190 19.02 -5.59 22.71
N MET A 191 18.81 -6.53 23.63
CA MET A 191 18.17 -7.81 23.34
C MET A 191 16.66 -7.73 23.62
N ILE A 192 15.86 -8.10 22.63
CA ILE A 192 14.42 -8.29 22.80
C ILE A 192 14.18 -9.63 23.55
N LYS A 193 13.38 -9.60 24.62
CA LYS A 193 13.20 -10.73 25.53
C LYS A 193 11.88 -11.47 25.34
N ASP A 194 10.86 -10.83 24.75
CA ASP A 194 9.50 -11.36 24.69
C ASP A 194 8.81 -11.06 23.34
N ASP A 195 7.74 -11.79 23.05
CA ASP A 195 7.00 -11.68 21.80
C ASP A 195 6.24 -10.35 21.70
N HIS A 196 5.83 -9.75 22.83
CA HIS A 196 5.17 -8.42 22.87
C HIS A 196 6.07 -7.33 22.26
N SER A 197 7.34 -7.33 22.67
CA SER A 197 8.34 -6.39 22.17
C SER A 197 8.67 -6.61 20.69
N ILE A 198 8.62 -7.86 20.19
CA ILE A 198 8.78 -8.14 18.74
C ILE A 198 7.61 -7.56 17.95
N ILE A 199 6.37 -7.83 18.39
CA ILE A 199 5.18 -7.30 17.73
C ILE A 199 5.24 -5.78 17.69
N ARG A 200 5.55 -5.15 18.83
CA ARG A 200 5.67 -3.70 18.94
C ARG A 200 6.75 -3.16 18.03
N CYS A 201 7.92 -3.77 18.01
CA CYS A 201 9.04 -3.41 17.13
C CYS A 201 8.61 -3.38 15.66
N VAL A 202 7.91 -4.42 15.20
CA VAL A 202 7.43 -4.48 13.81
C VAL A 202 6.44 -3.35 13.50
N LEU A 203 5.43 -3.14 14.37
CA LEU A 203 4.39 -2.14 14.13
C LEU A 203 4.93 -0.71 14.22
N ASP A 204 5.82 -0.43 15.18
CA ASP A 204 6.48 0.87 15.31
C ASP A 204 7.41 1.15 14.11
N SER A 205 8.12 0.12 13.65
CA SER A 205 8.99 0.23 12.47
C SER A 205 8.21 0.50 11.19
N LEU A 206 7.05 -0.13 11.01
CA LEU A 206 6.14 0.16 9.89
C LEU A 206 5.63 1.60 9.96
N GLY A 207 5.17 2.05 11.12
CA GLY A 207 4.73 3.43 11.31
C GLY A 207 5.84 4.45 11.04
N MET A 208 7.08 4.17 11.48
CA MET A 208 8.24 5.02 11.20
C MET A 208 8.61 5.01 9.71
N CYS A 209 8.53 3.86 9.05
CA CYS A 209 8.73 3.75 7.61
C CYS A 209 7.68 4.58 6.85
N PHE A 210 6.41 4.53 7.25
CA PHE A 210 5.35 5.36 6.68
C PHE A 210 5.66 6.85 6.83
N ARG A 211 6.09 7.30 8.03
CA ARG A 211 6.52 8.69 8.25
C ARG A 211 7.61 9.10 7.26
N VAL A 212 8.69 8.33 7.20
CA VAL A 212 9.84 8.65 6.33
C VAL A 212 9.39 8.75 4.87
N LYS A 213 8.58 7.78 4.41
CA LYS A 213 8.11 7.74 3.03
C LYS A 213 7.09 8.84 2.71
N ILE A 214 6.21 9.21 3.63
CA ILE A 214 5.30 10.36 3.42
C ILE A 214 6.09 11.66 3.33
N LEU A 215 7.10 11.89 4.17
CA LEU A 215 7.93 13.09 4.09
C LEU A 215 8.72 13.16 2.76
N GLU A 216 9.22 12.02 2.28
CA GLU A 216 9.84 11.92 0.96
C GLU A 216 8.84 12.23 -0.17
N LEU A 217 7.65 11.65 -0.12
CA LEU A 217 6.58 11.86 -1.10
C LEU A 217 6.18 13.35 -1.16
N GLU A 218 5.98 13.98 -0.01
CA GLU A 218 5.66 15.42 0.08
C GLU A 218 6.75 16.29 -0.55
N LYS A 219 8.01 15.95 -0.31
CA LYS A 219 9.14 16.66 -0.88
C LYS A 219 9.20 16.52 -2.40
N ILE A 220 9.08 15.29 -2.93
CA ILE A 220 9.13 15.00 -4.37
C ILE A 220 7.95 15.63 -5.11
N CYS A 221 6.74 15.50 -4.56
CA CYS A 221 5.52 16.06 -5.15
C CYS A 221 5.36 17.56 -4.89
N ARG A 222 6.16 18.16 -4.00
CA ARG A 222 6.02 19.55 -3.53
C ARG A 222 4.60 19.86 -3.03
N THR A 223 4.00 18.89 -2.36
CA THR A 223 2.61 18.93 -1.88
C THR A 223 2.55 18.39 -0.46
N LYS A 224 1.81 19.05 0.42
CA LYS A 224 1.54 18.55 1.78
C LYS A 224 0.26 17.75 1.79
N PHE A 225 0.28 16.64 2.52
CA PHE A 225 -0.90 15.80 2.74
C PHE A 225 -1.33 15.94 4.19
N GLU A 226 -2.56 16.39 4.42
CA GLU A 226 -3.10 16.51 5.78
C GLU A 226 -3.71 15.18 6.25
N LYS A 227 -4.27 14.42 5.34
CA LYS A 227 -4.92 13.14 5.58
C LYS A 227 -4.24 12.02 4.79
N ILE A 228 -4.09 10.89 5.45
CA ILE A 228 -3.54 9.68 4.86
C ILE A 228 -4.60 8.60 4.90
N HIS A 229 -4.98 8.08 3.75
CA HIS A 229 -5.92 6.97 3.65
C HIS A 229 -5.16 5.65 3.73
N ILE A 230 -5.46 4.81 4.74
CA ILE A 230 -4.91 3.46 4.84
C ILE A 230 -6.01 2.46 4.53
N ILE A 231 -5.87 1.75 3.42
CA ILE A 231 -6.85 0.81 2.86
C ILE A 231 -6.31 -0.61 2.85
N GLY A 232 -7.20 -1.58 2.67
CA GLY A 232 -6.83 -3.01 2.67
C GLY A 232 -6.82 -3.63 4.07
N GLY A 233 -6.54 -4.92 4.17
CA GLY A 233 -6.67 -5.69 5.42
C GLY A 233 -5.87 -5.15 6.61
N GLY A 234 -4.74 -4.49 6.34
CA GLY A 234 -3.88 -3.89 7.38
C GLY A 234 -4.54 -2.75 8.15
N CYS A 235 -5.56 -2.09 7.57
CA CYS A 235 -6.28 -1.01 8.27
C CYS A 235 -7.07 -1.49 9.51
N GLN A 236 -7.27 -2.80 9.66
CA GLN A 236 -7.90 -3.39 10.84
C GLN A 236 -6.97 -3.43 12.07
N ASN A 237 -5.66 -3.27 11.89
CA ASN A 237 -4.71 -3.22 13.00
C ASN A 237 -4.73 -1.84 13.66
N ARG A 238 -5.55 -1.67 14.70
CA ARG A 238 -5.76 -0.38 15.37
C ARG A 238 -4.47 0.20 15.97
N LEU A 239 -3.58 -0.64 16.48
CA LEU A 239 -2.29 -0.19 17.01
C LEU A 239 -1.41 0.41 15.91
N LEU A 240 -1.34 -0.25 14.74
CA LEU A 240 -0.62 0.29 13.58
C LEU A 240 -1.25 1.60 13.09
N MET A 241 -2.59 1.69 13.05
CA MET A 241 -3.28 2.91 12.60
C MET A 241 -3.00 4.10 13.52
N GLN A 242 -3.09 3.90 14.85
CA GLN A 242 -2.76 4.95 15.81
C GLN A 242 -1.28 5.32 15.76
N ASN A 243 -0.36 4.33 15.71
CA ASN A 243 1.06 4.57 15.53
C ASN A 243 1.35 5.36 14.25
N ALA A 244 0.70 5.00 13.16
CA ALA A 244 0.85 5.71 11.88
C ALA A 244 0.40 7.18 12.01
N ALA A 245 -0.76 7.44 12.65
CA ALA A 245 -1.22 8.80 12.88
C ALA A 245 -0.24 9.60 13.75
N ASP A 246 0.21 9.01 14.87
CA ASP A 246 1.12 9.66 15.81
C ASP A 246 2.49 9.95 15.18
N LEU A 247 3.06 8.97 14.49
CA LEU A 247 4.38 9.08 13.90
C LEU A 247 4.39 9.98 12.65
N MET A 248 3.38 9.91 11.79
CA MET A 248 3.27 10.81 10.64
C MET A 248 2.83 12.23 11.04
N GLU A 249 2.33 12.43 12.26
CA GLU A 249 1.70 13.68 12.73
C GLU A 249 0.55 14.13 11.80
N LYS A 250 -0.24 13.15 11.33
CA LYS A 250 -1.30 13.35 10.33
C LYS A 250 -2.55 12.54 10.68
N GLU A 251 -3.71 13.04 10.26
CA GLU A 251 -4.95 12.27 10.36
C GLU A 251 -4.89 11.04 9.45
N VAL A 252 -5.18 9.86 10.00
CA VAL A 252 -5.28 8.60 9.27
C VAL A 252 -6.75 8.21 9.16
N ILE A 253 -7.21 7.97 7.93
CA ILE A 253 -8.52 7.41 7.62
C ILE A 253 -8.32 5.96 7.22
N ALA A 254 -8.80 5.04 8.05
CA ALA A 254 -8.64 3.60 7.89
C ALA A 254 -9.89 2.97 7.24
N GLY A 255 -9.69 2.27 6.12
CA GLY A 255 -10.75 1.63 5.34
C GLY A 255 -10.95 2.23 3.95
N PRO A 256 -11.70 1.52 3.09
CA PRO A 256 -12.31 0.21 3.33
C PRO A 256 -11.30 -0.95 3.36
N VAL A 257 -11.67 -2.05 4.03
CA VAL A 257 -10.85 -3.27 4.13
C VAL A 257 -10.70 -3.94 2.78
N GLU A 258 -11.82 -4.16 2.09
CA GLU A 258 -11.88 -4.84 0.78
C GLU A 258 -11.75 -3.86 -0.40
N ALA A 259 -10.82 -2.91 -0.27
CA ALA A 259 -10.66 -1.81 -1.24
C ALA A 259 -10.47 -2.30 -2.69
N THR A 260 -9.73 -3.39 -2.89
CA THR A 260 -9.50 -3.96 -4.24
C THR A 260 -10.80 -4.41 -4.90
N ALA A 261 -11.62 -5.19 -4.20
CA ALA A 261 -12.89 -5.68 -4.72
C ALA A 261 -13.86 -4.51 -4.96
N ILE A 262 -13.94 -3.58 -4.02
CA ILE A 262 -14.80 -2.38 -4.12
C ILE A 262 -14.39 -1.53 -5.32
N GLY A 263 -13.12 -1.24 -5.49
CA GLY A 263 -12.63 -0.44 -6.62
C GLY A 263 -12.80 -1.14 -7.97
N ASN A 264 -12.72 -2.47 -7.99
CA ASN A 264 -13.03 -3.26 -9.18
C ASN A 264 -14.52 -3.07 -9.57
N ILE A 265 -15.43 -3.14 -8.60
CA ILE A 265 -16.86 -2.90 -8.81
C ILE A 265 -17.12 -1.47 -9.31
N ILE A 266 -16.46 -0.46 -8.71
CA ILE A 266 -16.57 0.93 -9.16
C ILE A 266 -16.10 1.08 -10.61
N ALA A 267 -14.98 0.45 -10.99
CA ALA A 267 -14.48 0.51 -12.35
C ALA A 267 -15.47 -0.11 -13.37
N GLN A 268 -16.10 -1.23 -13.02
CA GLN A 268 -17.16 -1.84 -13.83
C GLN A 268 -18.41 -0.97 -13.89
N GLY A 269 -18.83 -0.38 -12.77
CA GLY A 269 -19.94 0.56 -12.71
C GLY A 269 -19.72 1.80 -13.59
N MET A 270 -18.47 2.29 -13.64
CA MET A 270 -18.10 3.39 -14.57
C MET A 270 -18.13 2.94 -16.03
N ALA A 271 -17.59 1.77 -16.32
CA ALA A 271 -17.56 1.22 -17.66
C ALA A 271 -18.96 0.92 -18.24
N SER A 272 -19.90 0.50 -17.38
CA SER A 272 -21.31 0.25 -17.74
C SER A 272 -22.17 1.51 -17.75
N GLY A 273 -21.65 2.68 -17.35
CA GLY A 273 -22.41 3.93 -17.29
C GLY A 273 -23.31 4.09 -16.05
N ILE A 274 -23.33 3.14 -15.13
CA ILE A 274 -24.11 3.22 -13.88
C ILE A 274 -23.49 4.27 -12.93
N ILE A 275 -22.17 4.37 -12.92
CA ILE A 275 -21.42 5.37 -12.15
C ILE A 275 -20.81 6.38 -13.13
N SER A 276 -21.18 7.65 -12.98
CA SER A 276 -20.79 8.70 -13.93
C SER A 276 -19.34 9.14 -13.84
N SER A 277 -18.68 8.93 -12.69
CA SER A 277 -17.28 9.34 -12.47
C SER A 277 -16.66 8.64 -11.27
N LEU A 278 -15.31 8.62 -11.22
CA LEU A 278 -14.56 8.13 -10.06
C LEU A 278 -14.91 8.89 -8.77
N GLN A 279 -15.18 10.18 -8.86
CA GLN A 279 -15.61 11.00 -7.72
C GLN A 279 -16.98 10.55 -7.16
N GLN A 280 -17.93 10.25 -8.05
CA GLN A 280 -19.21 9.66 -7.62
C GLN A 280 -18.98 8.30 -6.94
N GLY A 281 -18.13 7.44 -7.52
CA GLY A 281 -17.76 6.16 -6.92
C GLY A 281 -17.17 6.31 -5.52
N ARG A 282 -16.21 7.21 -5.33
CA ARG A 282 -15.61 7.51 -4.03
C ARG A 282 -16.61 8.06 -3.00
N LYS A 283 -17.55 8.88 -3.46
CA LYS A 283 -18.65 9.36 -2.60
C LYS A 283 -19.55 8.20 -2.15
N ILE A 284 -19.91 7.29 -3.04
CA ILE A 284 -20.68 6.10 -2.69
C ILE A 284 -19.92 5.28 -1.63
N ILE A 285 -18.61 5.05 -1.84
CA ILE A 285 -17.78 4.29 -0.90
C ILE A 285 -17.77 4.94 0.48
N SER A 286 -17.54 6.26 0.56
CA SER A 286 -17.49 6.99 1.83
C SER A 286 -18.80 6.94 2.63
N GLN A 287 -19.93 6.70 1.94
CA GLN A 287 -21.25 6.60 2.54
C GLN A 287 -21.70 5.16 2.84
N SER A 288 -21.05 4.17 2.21
CA SER A 288 -21.48 2.76 2.26
C SER A 288 -20.63 1.89 3.18
N PHE A 289 -19.41 2.31 3.47
CA PHE A 289 -18.47 1.52 4.25
C PHE A 289 -18.04 2.25 5.54
N PRO A 290 -17.84 1.51 6.65
CA PRO A 290 -17.31 2.10 7.86
C PRO A 290 -15.86 2.56 7.62
N LEU A 291 -15.57 3.77 8.10
CA LEU A 291 -14.25 4.38 8.06
C LEU A 291 -13.88 4.82 9.46
N ASP A 292 -12.78 4.31 9.97
CA ASP A 292 -12.24 4.73 11.26
C ASP A 292 -11.25 5.90 11.07
N THR A 293 -11.34 6.90 11.93
CA THR A 293 -10.43 8.05 11.90
C THR A 293 -9.52 8.03 13.12
N PHE A 294 -8.21 8.10 12.88
CA PHE A 294 -7.18 8.18 13.91
C PHE A 294 -6.49 9.53 13.82
N LYS A 295 -6.52 10.28 14.92
CA LYS A 295 -5.83 11.58 15.02
C LYS A 295 -4.54 11.43 15.80
N PRO A 296 -3.50 12.24 15.49
CA PRO A 296 -2.29 12.27 16.29
C PRO A 296 -2.62 12.56 17.75
N SER A 297 -2.12 11.73 18.66
CA SER A 297 -2.34 11.88 20.10
C SER A 297 -1.48 12.98 20.72
N HIS A 298 -0.43 13.46 20.00
CA HIS A 298 0.57 14.43 20.45
C HIS A 298 1.30 14.04 21.75
N ASN A 299 1.28 12.74 22.09
CA ASN A 299 1.97 12.22 23.29
C ASN A 299 3.47 12.02 23.09
N ILE A 300 3.95 12.10 21.84
CA ILE A 300 5.37 11.95 21.47
C ILE A 300 5.97 13.35 21.27
N SER A 301 7.02 13.69 22.03
CA SER A 301 7.68 14.96 21.80
C SER A 301 8.39 14.99 20.44
N ARG A 302 8.40 16.17 19.80
CA ARG A 302 9.02 16.32 18.48
C ARG A 302 10.51 15.98 18.47
N ASP A 303 11.23 16.31 19.52
CA ASP A 303 12.66 16.01 19.63
C ASP A 303 12.90 14.50 19.73
N PHE A 304 12.08 13.79 20.52
CA PHE A 304 12.14 12.33 20.62
C PHE A 304 11.82 11.67 19.27
N LEU A 305 10.78 12.13 18.61
CA LEU A 305 10.36 11.61 17.30
C LEU A 305 11.46 11.84 16.25
N LYS A 306 12.06 13.04 16.22
CA LYS A 306 13.17 13.35 15.32
C LYS A 306 14.39 12.46 15.59
N ASN A 307 14.77 12.27 16.85
CA ASN A 307 15.87 11.37 17.21
C ASN A 307 15.60 9.93 16.75
N LYS A 308 14.37 9.43 16.89
CA LYS A 308 13.99 8.10 16.43
C LYS A 308 13.97 7.99 14.90
N GLU A 309 13.52 9.04 14.20
CA GLU A 309 13.59 9.11 12.73
C GLU A 309 15.04 9.11 12.25
N ASP A 310 15.92 9.91 12.85
CA ASP A 310 17.34 9.98 12.50
C ASP A 310 18.05 8.64 12.76
N PHE A 311 17.68 7.95 13.83
CA PHE A 311 18.16 6.59 14.10
C PHE A 311 17.63 5.61 13.04
N PHE A 312 16.33 5.63 12.76
CA PHE A 312 15.70 4.74 11.77
C PHE A 312 16.33 4.89 10.37
N ARG A 313 16.61 6.12 9.94
CA ARG A 313 17.26 6.39 8.64
C ARG A 313 18.68 5.83 8.52
N LYS A 314 19.35 5.54 9.66
CA LYS A 314 20.68 4.91 9.70
C LYS A 314 20.64 3.39 9.71
N LEU A 315 19.50 2.79 9.97
CA LEU A 315 19.32 1.33 9.93
C LEU A 315 19.47 0.84 8.47
N LYS A 316 20.51 0.02 8.28
CA LYS A 316 20.84 -0.57 6.97
C LYS A 316 20.07 -1.85 6.75
#